data_411f65eaad1f7d8cc816fcc4da6fb22e
#
_entry.id   411f65eaad1f7d8cc816fcc4da6fb22e
#
_cell.length_a   1.000
_cell.length_b   1.000
_cell.length_c   1.000
_cell.angle_alpha   90.00
_cell.angle_beta   90.00
_cell.angle_gamma   90.00
#
_symmetry.space_group_name_H-M   'P 1'
#
loop_
_entity.id
_entity.type
_entity.pdbx_description
1 polymer ?
#
loop_
_entity_poly.entity_id
_entity_poly.type
_entity_poly.pdbx_seq_one_letter_code
_entity_poly.pdbx_strand_id
1 'polypeptide(L)' 'LNKVTDEAQRLLTYTDLPISEIASELHFSTVSYFVRSFRQCIGYTPLAYRKMEKP' A
#
# COMPACT_ATOMS: atom_id res chain seq x y z
N LEU A 1 1.77 10.29 -11.44
CA LEU A 1 1.84 9.21 -10.48
C LEU A 1 2.52 9.64 -9.21
N ASN A 2 2.03 9.19 -8.11
CA ASN A 2 2.53 9.53 -6.80
C ASN A 2 3.70 8.63 -6.45
N LYS A 3 4.83 9.24 -6.07
CA LYS A 3 6.01 8.49 -5.70
C LYS A 3 5.75 7.58 -4.49
N VAL A 4 4.94 8.05 -3.57
CA VAL A 4 4.58 7.26 -2.38
C VAL A 4 3.77 6.03 -2.79
N THR A 5 2.89 6.17 -3.76
CA THR A 5 2.10 5.05 -4.24
C THR A 5 2.99 4.00 -4.91
N ASP A 6 3.99 4.44 -5.67
CA ASP A 6 4.94 3.52 -6.30
C ASP A 6 5.68 2.72 -5.23
N GLU A 7 6.13 3.38 -4.19
CA GLU A 7 6.84 2.71 -3.12
C GLU A 7 5.93 1.72 -2.39
N ALA A 8 4.67 2.11 -2.19
CA ALA A 8 3.70 1.21 -1.56
C ALA A 8 3.50 -0.05 -2.40
N GLN A 9 3.40 0.10 -3.71
CA GLN A 9 3.24 -1.05 -4.60
C GLN A 9 4.43 -2.00 -4.49
N ARG A 10 5.63 -1.46 -4.43
CA ARG A 10 6.84 -2.28 -4.29
C ARG A 10 6.84 -3.05 -2.99
N LEU A 11 6.51 -2.38 -1.89
CA LEU A 11 6.49 -3.04 -0.59
C LEU A 11 5.42 -4.12 -0.54
N LEU A 12 4.27 -3.86 -1.14
CA LEU A 12 3.20 -4.86 -1.18
C LEU A 12 3.58 -6.09 -2.00
N THR A 13 4.30 -5.88 -3.09
CA THR A 13 4.65 -6.96 -4.02
C THR A 13 5.86 -7.76 -3.53
N TYR A 14 6.88 -7.08 -3.06
CA TYR A 14 8.18 -7.73 -2.81
C TYR A 14 8.48 -8.02 -1.35
N THR A 15 7.61 -7.64 -0.44
CA THR A 15 7.81 -7.93 0.98
C THR A 15 6.56 -8.56 1.57
N ASP A 16 6.72 -9.12 2.77
CA ASP A 16 5.58 -9.66 3.52
C ASP A 16 5.17 -8.73 4.66
N LEU A 17 5.60 -7.48 4.60
CA LEU A 17 5.26 -6.52 5.64
C LEU A 17 3.75 -6.36 5.76
N PRO A 18 3.23 -6.33 6.99
CA PRO A 18 1.79 -6.06 7.15
C PRO A 18 1.46 -4.65 6.67
N ILE A 19 0.20 -4.44 6.33
CA ILE A 19 -0.24 -3.16 5.80
C ILE A 19 0.07 -2.02 6.76
N SER A 20 -0.08 -2.27 8.06
CA SER A 20 0.22 -1.25 9.07
C SER A 20 1.69 -0.84 9.04
N GLU A 21 2.59 -1.80 8.83
CA GLU A 21 4.01 -1.50 8.74
C GLU A 21 4.32 -0.69 7.50
N ILE A 22 3.69 -1.01 6.39
CA ILE A 22 3.90 -0.28 5.16
C ILE A 22 3.43 1.17 5.32
N ALA A 23 2.28 1.37 5.94
CA ALA A 23 1.78 2.71 6.20
C ALA A 23 2.77 3.51 7.04
N SER A 24 3.33 2.86 8.06
CA SER A 24 4.31 3.50 8.93
C SER A 24 5.59 3.86 8.18
N GLU A 25 6.07 2.94 7.34
CA GLU A 25 7.27 3.18 6.54
C GLU A 25 7.11 4.38 5.61
N LEU A 26 5.90 4.58 5.13
CA LEU A 26 5.60 5.67 4.21
C LEU A 26 5.14 6.93 4.93
N HIS A 27 5.22 6.93 6.25
CA HIS A 27 4.94 8.10 7.09
C HIS A 27 3.49 8.55 7.07
N PHE A 28 2.56 7.62 6.87
CA PHE A 28 1.15 7.94 7.03
C PHE A 28 0.80 7.98 8.51
N SER A 29 -0.04 8.92 8.87
CA SER A 29 -0.43 9.09 10.28
C SER A 29 -1.34 7.96 10.77
N THR A 30 -2.13 7.35 9.88
CA THR A 30 -2.97 6.22 10.23
C THR A 30 -3.01 5.22 9.07
N VAL A 31 -3.30 3.96 9.42
CA VAL A 31 -3.47 2.93 8.40
C VAL A 31 -4.69 3.24 7.53
N SER A 32 -5.75 3.74 8.15
CA SER A 32 -6.98 4.07 7.41
C SER A 32 -6.71 5.10 6.32
N TYR A 33 -5.91 6.10 6.64
CA TYR A 33 -5.57 7.13 5.66
C TYR A 33 -4.77 6.54 4.50
N PHE A 34 -3.82 5.67 4.83
CA PHE A 34 -3.02 4.99 3.82
C PHE A 34 -3.90 4.16 2.88
N VAL A 35 -4.78 3.35 3.45
CA VAL A 35 -5.67 2.49 2.67
C VAL A 35 -6.52 3.32 1.72
N ARG A 36 -7.08 4.41 2.24
CA ARG A 36 -7.94 5.29 1.45
C ARG A 36 -7.17 5.95 0.30
N SER A 37 -6.00 6.46 0.62
CA SER A 37 -5.17 7.14 -0.40
C SER A 37 -4.72 6.16 -1.47
N PHE A 38 -4.30 4.97 -1.07
CA PHE A 38 -3.86 3.97 -2.02
C PHE A 38 -5.00 3.58 -2.95
N ARG A 39 -6.18 3.36 -2.38
CA ARG A 39 -7.34 2.96 -3.17
C ARG A 39 -7.72 4.03 -4.18
N GLN A 40 -7.63 5.30 -3.79
CA GLN A 40 -7.93 6.39 -4.71
C GLN A 40 -6.97 6.46 -5.88
N CYS A 41 -5.71 6.14 -5.64
CA CYS A 41 -4.70 6.22 -6.69
C CYS A 41 -4.69 4.99 -7.57
N ILE A 42 -4.88 3.81 -6.99
CA ILE A 42 -4.70 2.54 -7.69
C ILE A 42 -6.02 1.92 -8.11
N GLY A 43 -7.09 2.16 -7.33
CA GLY A 43 -8.39 1.57 -7.59
C GLY A 43 -8.69 0.35 -6.74
N TYR A 44 -7.72 -0.12 -5.97
CA TYR A 44 -7.86 -1.27 -5.08
C TYR A 44 -7.26 -0.94 -3.73
N THR A 45 -7.75 -1.60 -2.68
CA THR A 45 -7.12 -1.46 -1.38
C THR A 45 -5.76 -2.13 -1.40
N PRO A 46 -4.85 -1.75 -0.49
CA PRO A 46 -3.54 -2.39 -0.45
C PRO A 46 -3.62 -3.90 -0.27
N LEU A 47 -4.55 -4.37 0.55
CA LEU A 47 -4.70 -5.81 0.77
C LEU A 47 -5.18 -6.52 -0.49
N ALA A 48 -6.15 -5.95 -1.18
CA ALA A 48 -6.64 -6.52 -2.43
C ALA A 48 -5.55 -6.52 -3.49
N TYR A 49 -4.78 -5.44 -3.56
CA TYR A 49 -3.68 -5.34 -4.50
C TYR A 49 -2.64 -6.43 -4.25
N ARG A 50 -2.29 -6.64 -2.98
CA ARG A 50 -1.31 -7.67 -2.63
C ARG A 50 -1.79 -9.06 -3.06
N LYS A 51 -3.07 -9.34 -2.84
CA LYS A 51 -3.63 -10.63 -3.24
C LYS A 51 -3.61 -10.83 -4.74
N MET A 52 -3.81 -9.77 -5.49
CA MET A 52 -3.78 -9.84 -6.94
C MET A 52 -2.37 -10.06 -7.48
N GLU A 53 -1.39 -9.42 -6.86
CA GLU A 53 -0.02 -9.45 -7.35
C GLU A 53 0.75 -10.69 -6.92
N LYS A 54 0.37 -11.31 -5.81
CA LYS A 54 1.05 -12.52 -5.36
C LYS A 54 0.47 -13.75 -6.03
N PRO A 55 1.31 -14.66 -6.50
CA PRO A 55 0.84 -15.92 -7.08
C PRO A 55 0.18 -16.83 -6.06
#